data_06e8220dba0a20736d16016e9764fe3e
#
_entry.id   06e8220dba0a20736d16016e9764fe3e
#
_cell.length_a   1.000
_cell.length_b   1.000
_cell.length_c   1.000
_cell.angle_alpha   90.00
_cell.angle_beta   90.00
_cell.angle_gamma   90.00
#
_symmetry.space_group_name_H-M   'P 1'
#
loop_
_entity.id
_entity.type
_entity.pdbx_description
1 polymer ?
#
loop_
_entity_poly.entity_id
_entity_poly.type
_entity_poly.pdbx_seq_one_letter_code
_entity_poly.pdbx_strand_id
1 'polypeptide(L)'
;MLNLFERFDPSIYFIYNFQFNWIYIFSPLIIFRNNYWLIPSRINILINKFIIILYNEYSKSIYKNSISNIYLFLSLIIYIIIINFFRLFPYIFSTTRHLLFNLSISLSLWIGFFIYLLFNYPIKFFIHLVPINSPKLLIHFIVIIELIRLLIRPLTLSIRLSSNLISGHLILILLRNFIINWLIIFPLSIFINNILLILEISISIIQAYVFSILLTLYFKESN
;
A
#
# COMPACT_ATOMS: atom_id res chain seq x y z
N MET A 1 16.41 5.73 28.05
CA MET A 1 16.30 5.26 26.65
C MET A 1 14.84 5.20 26.32
N LEU A 2 14.34 6.08 25.47
CA LEU A 2 12.97 5.98 24.94
C LEU A 2 12.86 4.66 24.20
N ASN A 3 11.82 3.88 24.50
CA ASN A 3 11.58 2.62 23.84
C ASN A 3 11.50 2.85 22.33
N LEU A 4 12.13 1.99 21.52
CA LEU A 4 12.16 2.11 20.05
C LEU A 4 10.74 2.22 19.47
N PHE A 5 9.75 1.65 20.13
CA PHE A 5 8.34 1.65 19.72
C PHE A 5 7.57 2.91 20.09
N GLU A 6 8.00 3.71 21.08
CA GLU A 6 7.35 4.99 21.46
C GLU A 6 7.39 6.01 20.31
N ARG A 7 8.36 5.89 19.39
CA ARG A 7 8.43 6.73 18.18
C ARG A 7 7.32 6.47 17.18
N PHE A 8 6.58 5.37 17.35
CA PHE A 8 5.47 5.01 16.47
C PHE A 8 4.12 5.49 17.01
N ASP A 9 4.07 6.02 18.23
CA ASP A 9 2.85 6.51 18.82
C ASP A 9 2.34 7.78 18.11
N PRO A 10 1.06 7.81 17.71
CA PRO A 10 0.48 8.98 17.04
C PRO A 10 0.18 10.13 18.00
N SER A 11 0.34 9.94 19.33
CA SER A 11 0.02 10.93 20.35
C SER A 11 1.03 12.09 20.35
N ILE A 12 0.53 13.32 20.37
CA ILE A 12 1.31 14.51 20.61
C ILE A 12 1.00 14.95 22.06
N TYR A 13 2.01 14.91 22.92
CA TYR A 13 1.85 15.23 24.35
C TYR A 13 1.55 16.72 24.62
N PHE A 14 1.55 17.58 23.59
CA PHE A 14 1.50 19.02 23.77
C PHE A 14 0.12 19.57 24.13
N ILE A 15 -0.99 18.93 23.70
CA ILE A 15 -2.36 19.38 23.99
C ILE A 15 -3.28 18.16 24.12
N TYR A 16 -3.67 17.81 25.34
CA TYR A 16 -4.75 16.84 25.65
C TYR A 16 -4.69 15.49 24.91
N ASN A 17 -3.53 14.89 24.69
CA ASN A 17 -3.37 13.59 24.02
C ASN A 17 -4.09 13.47 22.66
N PHE A 18 -4.30 14.57 21.95
CA PHE A 18 -4.91 14.57 20.64
C PHE A 18 -4.00 13.90 19.61
N GLN A 19 -4.57 13.03 18.79
CA GLN A 19 -3.87 12.28 17.75
C GLN A 19 -3.81 13.08 16.43
N PHE A 20 -3.33 14.32 16.44
CA PHE A 20 -3.23 15.18 15.25
C PHE A 20 -2.34 14.61 14.14
N ASN A 21 -1.47 13.68 14.45
CA ASN A 21 -0.58 13.05 13.47
C ASN A 21 -1.35 12.33 12.35
N TRP A 22 -2.60 11.92 12.57
CA TRP A 22 -3.44 11.34 11.52
C TRP A 22 -3.79 12.31 10.39
N ILE A 23 -3.63 13.62 10.57
CA ILE A 23 -3.83 14.64 9.52
C ILE A 23 -2.88 14.40 8.33
N TYR A 24 -1.72 13.77 8.55
CA TYR A 24 -0.80 13.40 7.46
C TYR A 24 -1.40 12.45 6.42
N ILE A 25 -2.54 11.80 6.69
CA ILE A 25 -3.28 11.02 5.69
C ILE A 25 -3.73 11.90 4.52
N PHE A 26 -4.05 13.16 4.78
CA PHE A 26 -4.48 14.11 3.76
C PHE A 26 -3.32 14.76 2.98
N SER A 27 -2.07 14.48 3.35
CA SER A 27 -0.90 15.05 2.69
C SER A 27 -0.86 14.83 1.16
N PRO A 28 -1.30 13.70 0.58
CA PRO A 28 -1.32 13.54 -0.87
C PRO A 28 -2.26 14.51 -1.58
N LEU A 29 -3.35 14.94 -0.94
CA LEU A 29 -4.30 15.88 -1.53
C LEU A 29 -3.67 17.27 -1.74
N ILE A 30 -2.69 17.65 -0.92
CA ILE A 30 -1.99 18.94 -1.04
C ILE A 30 -1.07 18.95 -2.27
N ILE A 31 -0.51 17.79 -2.64
CA ILE A 31 0.40 17.68 -3.81
C ILE A 31 -0.36 17.66 -5.11
N PHE A 32 -1.59 17.13 -5.13
CA PHE A 32 -2.43 17.16 -6.33
C PHE A 32 -2.91 18.58 -6.61
N ARG A 33 -1.98 19.41 -7.11
CA ARG A 33 -2.29 20.77 -7.54
C ARG A 33 -2.89 20.73 -8.93
N ASN A 34 -4.07 21.33 -9.09
CA ASN A 34 -4.69 21.53 -10.39
C ASN A 34 -3.75 22.32 -11.31
N ASN A 35 -3.60 21.89 -12.55
CA ASN A 35 -2.85 22.62 -13.56
C ASN A 35 -3.68 23.83 -13.99
N TYR A 36 -3.38 25.01 -13.44
CA TYR A 36 -4.05 26.27 -13.83
C TYR A 36 -3.51 26.84 -15.14
N TRP A 37 -2.33 26.39 -15.57
CA TRP A 37 -1.65 26.90 -16.77
C TRP A 37 -1.80 25.91 -17.93
N LEU A 38 -2.04 26.44 -19.14
CA LEU A 38 -2.15 25.66 -20.36
C LEU A 38 -0.85 24.94 -20.71
N ILE A 39 0.31 25.54 -20.39
CA ILE A 39 1.62 24.94 -20.64
C ILE A 39 2.07 24.21 -19.38
N PRO A 40 2.20 22.86 -19.43
CA PRO A 40 2.63 22.07 -18.28
C PRO A 40 4.12 22.30 -18.00
N SER A 41 4.50 22.35 -16.70
CA SER A 41 5.90 22.36 -16.28
C SER A 41 6.58 21.03 -16.63
N ARG A 42 7.93 21.02 -16.68
CA ARG A 42 8.70 19.78 -16.97
C ARG A 42 8.35 18.65 -16.00
N ILE A 43 8.15 18.95 -14.72
CA ILE A 43 7.75 17.99 -13.70
C ILE A 43 6.36 17.43 -14.00
N ASN A 44 5.41 18.29 -14.37
CA ASN A 44 4.05 17.83 -14.71
C ASN A 44 4.04 16.92 -15.95
N ILE A 45 4.92 17.17 -16.93
CA ILE A 45 5.06 16.31 -18.11
C ILE A 45 5.57 14.92 -17.69
N LEU A 46 6.54 14.84 -16.78
CA LEU A 46 7.07 13.56 -16.29
C LEU A 46 5.98 12.79 -15.51
N ILE A 47 5.26 13.46 -14.61
CA ILE A 47 4.16 12.85 -13.85
C ILE A 47 3.07 12.34 -14.80
N ASN A 48 2.66 13.14 -15.79
CA ASN A 48 1.65 12.74 -16.76
C ASN A 48 2.11 11.53 -17.60
N LYS A 49 3.36 11.46 -18.02
CA LYS A 49 3.92 10.29 -18.72
C LYS A 49 3.85 9.05 -17.84
N PHE A 50 4.22 9.17 -16.57
CA PHE A 50 4.13 8.06 -15.62
C PHE A 50 2.69 7.57 -15.43
N ILE A 51 1.74 8.49 -15.30
CA ILE A 51 0.31 8.18 -15.19
C ILE A 51 -0.20 7.47 -16.46
N ILE A 52 0.21 7.91 -17.66
CA ILE A 52 -0.19 7.28 -18.91
C ILE A 52 0.37 5.84 -19.03
N ILE A 53 1.60 5.59 -18.59
CA ILE A 53 2.18 4.26 -18.59
C ILE A 53 1.35 3.33 -17.69
N LEU A 54 1.05 3.76 -16.46
CA LEU A 54 0.21 3.00 -15.53
C LEU A 54 -1.20 2.78 -16.08
N TYR A 55 -1.81 3.79 -16.67
CA TYR A 55 -3.13 3.67 -17.30
C TYR A 55 -3.14 2.59 -18.38
N ASN A 56 -2.11 2.55 -19.22
CA ASN A 56 -2.00 1.54 -20.28
C ASN A 56 -1.83 0.12 -19.72
N GLU A 57 -1.15 -0.05 -18.59
CA GLU A 57 -1.04 -1.35 -17.91
C GLU A 57 -2.38 -1.80 -17.33
N TYR A 58 -3.09 -0.92 -16.62
CA TYR A 58 -4.38 -1.25 -16.05
C TYR A 58 -5.47 -1.47 -17.11
N SER A 59 -5.44 -0.74 -18.20
CA SER A 59 -6.39 -0.93 -19.31
C SER A 59 -6.26 -2.27 -20.02
N LYS A 60 -5.08 -2.90 -19.97
CA LYS A 60 -4.86 -4.27 -20.46
C LYS A 60 -5.41 -5.33 -19.50
N SER A 61 -5.39 -5.06 -18.20
CA SER A 61 -5.83 -6.00 -17.16
C SER A 61 -7.34 -5.98 -16.95
N ILE A 62 -7.99 -4.84 -17.15
CA ILE A 62 -9.40 -4.60 -16.87
C ILE A 62 -10.18 -4.48 -18.18
N TYR A 63 -11.38 -5.04 -18.23
CA TYR A 63 -12.25 -4.91 -19.40
C TYR A 63 -12.54 -3.45 -19.73
N LYS A 64 -12.55 -3.10 -21.03
CA LYS A 64 -12.72 -1.72 -21.54
C LYS A 64 -13.99 -0.99 -21.06
N ASN A 65 -15.00 -1.72 -20.63
CA ASN A 65 -16.29 -1.14 -20.20
C ASN A 65 -16.29 -0.57 -18.77
N SER A 66 -15.20 -0.71 -18.02
CA SER A 66 -15.08 -0.24 -16.62
C SER A 66 -14.03 0.84 -16.44
N ILE A 67 -14.10 1.90 -17.25
CA ILE A 67 -13.15 3.01 -17.22
C ILE A 67 -13.07 3.67 -15.84
N SER A 68 -14.19 3.81 -15.14
CA SER A 68 -14.25 4.37 -13.79
C SER A 68 -13.39 3.60 -12.78
N ASN A 69 -13.35 2.27 -12.91
CA ASN A 69 -12.58 1.41 -12.02
C ASN A 69 -11.06 1.54 -12.26
N ILE A 70 -10.64 1.80 -13.51
CA ILE A 70 -9.24 2.06 -13.83
C ILE A 70 -8.76 3.31 -13.11
N TYR A 71 -9.55 4.39 -13.10
CA TYR A 71 -9.20 5.62 -12.37
C TYR A 71 -9.13 5.42 -10.87
N LEU A 72 -9.98 4.56 -10.29
CA LEU A 72 -9.94 4.20 -8.88
C LEU A 72 -8.60 3.54 -8.51
N PHE A 73 -8.18 2.54 -9.27
CA PHE A 73 -6.90 1.85 -9.00
C PHE A 73 -5.69 2.76 -9.25
N LEU A 74 -5.78 3.62 -10.27
CA LEU A 74 -4.74 4.58 -10.59
C LEU A 74 -4.60 5.64 -9.49
N SER A 75 -5.70 6.16 -8.96
CA SER A 75 -5.67 7.09 -7.83
C SER A 75 -5.10 6.44 -6.57
N LEU A 76 -5.42 5.17 -6.35
CA LEU A 76 -4.97 4.41 -5.19
C LEU A 76 -3.45 4.16 -5.22
N ILE A 77 -2.89 3.75 -6.37
CA ILE A 77 -1.42 3.57 -6.46
C ILE A 77 -0.69 4.88 -6.22
N ILE A 78 -1.15 5.99 -6.84
CA ILE A 78 -0.52 7.29 -6.68
C ILE A 78 -0.60 7.74 -5.22
N TYR A 79 -1.75 7.55 -4.58
CA TYR A 79 -1.96 7.87 -3.17
C TYR A 79 -0.97 7.13 -2.26
N ILE A 80 -0.83 5.81 -2.44
CA ILE A 80 0.09 4.99 -1.63
C ILE A 80 1.56 5.36 -1.90
N ILE A 81 1.96 5.59 -3.16
CA ILE A 81 3.32 6.02 -3.50
C ILE A 81 3.66 7.33 -2.77
N ILE A 82 2.78 8.31 -2.82
CA ILE A 82 3.03 9.63 -2.21
C ILE A 82 3.16 9.51 -0.70
N ILE A 83 2.25 8.81 -0.03
CA ILE A 83 2.34 8.61 1.42
C ILE A 83 3.63 7.88 1.80
N ASN A 84 3.99 6.84 1.06
CA ASN A 84 5.24 6.10 1.31
C ASN A 84 6.48 6.96 1.06
N PHE A 85 6.43 7.86 0.09
CA PHE A 85 7.53 8.79 -0.19
C PHE A 85 7.69 9.84 0.91
N PHE A 86 6.59 10.41 1.42
CA PHE A 86 6.65 11.36 2.54
C PHE A 86 7.25 10.77 3.81
N ARG A 87 7.07 9.49 4.02
CA ARG A 87 7.65 8.77 5.15
C ARG A 87 9.18 8.86 5.22
N LEU A 88 9.86 8.99 4.06
CA LEU A 88 11.33 9.05 4.00
C LEU A 88 11.86 10.35 4.58
N PHE A 89 11.05 11.40 4.65
CA PHE A 89 11.44 12.66 5.28
C PHE A 89 11.44 12.51 6.80
N PRO A 90 12.48 13.03 7.47
CA PRO A 90 12.52 13.05 8.92
C PRO A 90 11.37 13.90 9.47
N TYR A 91 10.87 13.53 10.65
CA TYR A 91 9.79 14.22 11.38
C TYR A 91 8.37 14.13 10.78
N ILE A 92 8.18 13.45 9.65
CA ILE A 92 6.86 13.21 9.11
C ILE A 92 6.31 11.88 9.67
N PHE A 93 5.09 11.92 10.20
CA PHE A 93 4.43 10.74 10.71
C PHE A 93 4.02 9.80 9.56
N SER A 94 4.41 8.56 9.65
CA SER A 94 4.12 7.55 8.63
C SER A 94 2.85 6.78 8.97
N THR A 95 1.75 7.15 8.34
CA THR A 95 0.44 6.51 8.54
C THR A 95 0.40 5.07 8.03
N THR A 96 1.07 4.78 6.91
CA THR A 96 1.16 3.44 6.30
C THR A 96 1.93 2.42 7.12
N ARG A 97 2.60 2.84 8.20
CA ARG A 97 3.25 1.95 9.16
C ARG A 97 2.23 1.26 10.07
N HIS A 98 1.11 1.93 10.34
CA HIS A 98 0.05 1.37 11.16
C HIS A 98 -0.73 0.31 10.39
N LEU A 99 -0.75 -0.90 10.94
CA LEU A 99 -1.44 -2.04 10.33
C LEU A 99 -2.93 -1.75 10.16
N LEU A 100 -3.57 -1.07 11.12
CA LEU A 100 -4.98 -0.70 11.07
C LEU A 100 -5.32 0.15 9.84
N PHE A 101 -4.47 1.10 9.48
CA PHE A 101 -4.67 1.95 8.29
C PHE A 101 -4.62 1.14 7.00
N ASN A 102 -3.59 0.31 6.83
CA ASN A 102 -3.45 -0.51 5.64
C ASN A 102 -4.56 -1.57 5.53
N LEU A 103 -4.95 -2.12 6.68
CA LEU A 103 -6.01 -3.11 6.75
C LEU A 103 -7.38 -2.48 6.44
N SER A 104 -7.64 -1.26 6.89
CA SER A 104 -8.90 -0.55 6.56
C SER A 104 -9.04 -0.31 5.07
N ILE A 105 -7.98 0.09 4.36
CA ILE A 105 -8.01 0.30 2.91
C ILE A 105 -8.16 -1.04 2.16
N SER A 106 -7.36 -2.05 2.51
CA SER A 106 -7.41 -3.33 1.80
C SER A 106 -8.71 -4.08 2.03
N LEU A 107 -9.23 -4.07 3.27
CA LEU A 107 -10.48 -4.73 3.63
C LEU A 107 -11.70 -4.06 3.00
N SER A 108 -11.78 -2.72 3.03
CA SER A 108 -12.91 -2.00 2.47
C SER A 108 -13.05 -2.24 0.96
N LEU A 109 -11.94 -2.22 0.23
CA LEU A 109 -11.95 -2.50 -1.21
C LEU A 109 -12.29 -3.97 -1.50
N TRP A 110 -11.70 -4.90 -0.75
CA TRP A 110 -11.97 -6.32 -0.93
C TRP A 110 -13.44 -6.67 -0.63
N ILE A 111 -13.99 -6.16 0.49
CA ILE A 111 -15.40 -6.34 0.83
C ILE A 111 -16.30 -5.75 -0.26
N GLY A 112 -15.96 -4.56 -0.78
CA GLY A 112 -16.69 -3.95 -1.88
C GLY A 112 -16.77 -4.86 -3.11
N PHE A 113 -15.65 -5.44 -3.54
CA PHE A 113 -15.61 -6.36 -4.68
C PHE A 113 -16.32 -7.69 -4.39
N PHE A 114 -16.17 -8.20 -3.17
CA PHE A 114 -16.83 -9.43 -2.75
C PHE A 114 -18.37 -9.29 -2.74
N ILE A 115 -18.87 -8.19 -2.20
CA ILE A 115 -20.30 -7.87 -2.20
C ILE A 115 -20.80 -7.69 -3.64
N TYR A 116 -20.09 -6.96 -4.47
CA TYR A 116 -20.43 -6.78 -5.88
C TYR A 116 -20.57 -8.11 -6.61
N LEU A 117 -19.65 -9.05 -6.40
CA LEU A 117 -19.66 -10.38 -6.98
C LEU A 117 -20.87 -11.20 -6.50
N LEU A 118 -21.15 -11.18 -5.19
CA LEU A 118 -22.28 -11.90 -4.61
C LEU A 118 -23.64 -11.43 -5.14
N PHE A 119 -23.82 -10.12 -5.34
CA PHE A 119 -25.09 -9.57 -5.83
C PHE A 119 -25.29 -9.74 -7.32
N ASN A 120 -24.23 -9.53 -8.13
CA ASN A 120 -24.38 -9.54 -9.59
C ASN A 120 -24.22 -10.94 -10.19
N TYR A 121 -23.35 -11.79 -9.63
CA TYR A 121 -23.02 -13.09 -10.22
C TYR A 121 -22.93 -14.21 -9.16
N PRO A 122 -23.99 -14.46 -8.37
CA PRO A 122 -23.93 -15.46 -7.29
C PRO A 122 -23.62 -16.87 -7.80
N ILE A 123 -24.17 -17.28 -8.93
CA ILE A 123 -23.97 -18.62 -9.50
C ILE A 123 -22.48 -18.80 -9.89
N LYS A 124 -21.87 -17.82 -10.53
CA LYS A 124 -20.46 -17.89 -10.91
C LYS A 124 -19.56 -17.99 -9.66
N PHE A 125 -19.89 -17.27 -8.61
CA PHE A 125 -19.14 -17.32 -7.35
C PHE A 125 -19.14 -18.74 -6.76
N PHE A 126 -20.29 -19.38 -6.65
CA PHE A 126 -20.38 -20.75 -6.12
C PHE A 126 -19.70 -21.79 -7.01
N ILE A 127 -19.73 -21.64 -8.33
CA ILE A 127 -19.02 -22.51 -9.26
C ILE A 127 -17.50 -22.39 -9.07
N HIS A 128 -16.97 -21.17 -8.84
CA HIS A 128 -15.56 -20.95 -8.60
C HIS A 128 -15.04 -21.52 -7.28
N LEU A 129 -15.89 -21.70 -6.27
CA LEU A 129 -15.52 -22.31 -4.99
C LEU A 129 -15.24 -23.81 -5.10
N VAL A 130 -15.78 -24.47 -6.14
CA VAL A 130 -15.62 -25.91 -6.33
C VAL A 130 -14.79 -26.15 -7.59
N PRO A 131 -13.54 -26.64 -7.48
CA PRO A 131 -12.73 -26.96 -8.64
C PRO A 131 -13.33 -28.13 -9.42
N ILE A 132 -13.26 -28.04 -10.75
CA ILE A 132 -13.72 -29.07 -11.68
C ILE A 132 -12.95 -30.37 -11.37
N ASN A 133 -13.65 -31.51 -11.29
CA ASN A 133 -13.11 -32.86 -10.97
C ASN A 133 -12.80 -33.12 -9.49
N SER A 134 -13.39 -32.39 -8.54
CA SER A 134 -13.25 -32.70 -7.12
C SER A 134 -14.08 -33.93 -6.70
N PRO A 135 -13.53 -34.85 -5.87
CA PRO A 135 -14.28 -35.99 -5.33
C PRO A 135 -15.35 -35.49 -4.38
N LYS A 136 -16.60 -36.05 -4.53
CA LYS A 136 -17.79 -35.57 -3.81
C LYS A 136 -17.64 -35.51 -2.29
N LEU A 137 -16.91 -36.44 -1.69
CA LEU A 137 -16.63 -36.46 -0.23
C LEU A 137 -15.77 -35.29 0.27
N LEU A 138 -14.88 -34.73 -0.59
CA LEU A 138 -13.96 -33.67 -0.20
C LEU A 138 -14.48 -32.28 -0.56
N ILE A 139 -15.62 -32.15 -1.26
CA ILE A 139 -16.15 -30.86 -1.72
C ILE A 139 -16.31 -29.87 -0.57
N HIS A 140 -16.91 -30.29 0.56
CA HIS A 140 -17.12 -29.40 1.70
C HIS A 140 -15.80 -28.87 2.28
N PHE A 141 -14.78 -29.70 2.36
CA PHE A 141 -13.46 -29.28 2.85
C PHE A 141 -12.78 -28.30 1.89
N ILE A 142 -12.87 -28.55 0.57
CA ILE A 142 -12.28 -27.68 -0.45
C ILE A 142 -12.95 -26.30 -0.45
N VAL A 143 -14.26 -26.23 -0.30
CA VAL A 143 -15.00 -24.95 -0.21
C VAL A 143 -14.55 -24.13 0.98
N ILE A 144 -14.35 -24.75 2.14
CA ILE A 144 -13.86 -24.05 3.35
C ILE A 144 -12.44 -23.51 3.11
N ILE A 145 -11.54 -24.32 2.53
CA ILE A 145 -10.18 -23.86 2.23
C ILE A 145 -10.19 -22.67 1.26
N GLU A 146 -11.04 -22.73 0.22
CA GLU A 146 -11.11 -21.64 -0.76
C GLU A 146 -11.67 -20.34 -0.14
N LEU A 147 -12.67 -20.44 0.76
CA LEU A 147 -13.17 -19.29 1.50
C LEU A 147 -12.09 -18.69 2.41
N ILE A 148 -11.33 -19.52 3.10
CA ILE A 148 -10.20 -19.06 3.94
C ILE A 148 -9.14 -18.38 3.06
N ARG A 149 -8.82 -18.94 1.90
CA ARG A 149 -7.88 -18.35 0.93
C ARG A 149 -8.32 -16.95 0.50
N LEU A 150 -9.61 -16.78 0.19
CA LEU A 150 -10.16 -15.47 -0.17
C LEU A 150 -10.03 -14.44 0.96
N LEU A 151 -10.26 -14.83 2.21
CA LEU A 151 -10.10 -13.95 3.39
C LEU A 151 -8.63 -13.59 3.69
N ILE A 152 -7.71 -14.52 3.46
CA ILE A 152 -6.28 -14.27 3.70
C ILE A 152 -5.71 -13.25 2.72
N ARG A 153 -6.23 -13.16 1.50
CA ARG A 153 -5.72 -12.24 0.45
C ARG A 153 -5.59 -10.77 0.90
N PRO A 154 -6.64 -10.07 1.38
CA PRO A 154 -6.52 -8.68 1.84
C PRO A 154 -5.65 -8.54 3.08
N LEU A 155 -5.62 -9.55 3.94
CA LEU A 155 -4.85 -9.55 5.17
C LEU A 155 -3.35 -9.64 4.87
N THR A 156 -2.92 -10.56 4.02
CA THR A 156 -1.51 -10.66 3.61
C THR A 156 -1.00 -9.42 2.90
N LEU A 157 -1.88 -8.78 2.11
CA LEU A 157 -1.56 -7.56 1.39
C LEU A 157 -1.29 -6.40 2.35
N SER A 158 -2.12 -6.20 3.36
CA SER A 158 -1.96 -5.15 4.38
C SER A 158 -0.76 -5.39 5.29
N ILE A 159 -0.55 -6.66 5.74
CA ILE A 159 0.60 -7.02 6.58
C ILE A 159 1.91 -6.80 5.82
N ARG A 160 1.98 -7.19 4.56
CA ARG A 160 3.18 -7.00 3.74
C ARG A 160 3.57 -5.52 3.64
N LEU A 161 2.59 -4.64 3.44
CA LEU A 161 2.84 -3.21 3.34
C LEU A 161 3.32 -2.64 4.67
N SER A 162 2.70 -2.99 5.80
CA SER A 162 3.10 -2.50 7.13
C SER A 162 4.44 -3.08 7.60
N SER A 163 4.66 -4.41 7.45
CA SER A 163 5.85 -5.07 7.97
C SER A 163 7.14 -4.61 7.29
N ASN A 164 7.13 -4.48 5.96
CA ASN A 164 8.30 -4.00 5.23
C ASN A 164 8.64 -2.55 5.60
N LEU A 165 7.63 -1.75 5.90
CA LEU A 165 7.82 -0.37 6.32
C LEU A 165 8.34 -0.25 7.75
N ILE A 166 7.86 -1.09 8.66
CA ILE A 166 8.35 -1.13 10.05
C ILE A 166 9.80 -1.62 10.09
N SER A 167 10.13 -2.72 9.40
CA SER A 167 11.47 -3.29 9.40
C SER A 167 12.52 -2.32 8.84
N GLY A 168 12.23 -1.64 7.71
CA GLY A 168 13.15 -0.65 7.15
C GLY A 168 13.46 0.48 8.12
N HIS A 169 12.46 1.06 8.76
CA HIS A 169 12.66 2.11 9.76
C HIS A 169 13.40 1.65 11.01
N LEU A 170 13.13 0.45 11.52
CA LEU A 170 13.85 -0.09 12.67
C LEU A 170 15.33 -0.25 12.38
N ILE A 171 15.69 -0.76 11.19
CA ILE A 171 17.08 -0.90 10.78
C ILE A 171 17.78 0.46 10.72
N LEU A 172 17.15 1.48 10.13
CA LEU A 172 17.71 2.83 10.07
C LEU A 172 17.92 3.45 11.47
N ILE A 173 16.99 3.23 12.40
CA ILE A 173 17.10 3.74 13.79
C ILE A 173 18.23 3.01 14.52
N LEU A 174 18.32 1.69 14.39
CA LEU A 174 19.38 0.91 15.03
C LEU A 174 20.76 1.32 14.53
N LEU A 175 20.93 1.50 13.22
CA LEU A 175 22.17 2.02 12.65
C LEU A 175 22.52 3.40 13.17
N ARG A 176 21.57 4.31 13.23
CA ARG A 176 21.80 5.65 13.77
C ARG A 176 22.28 5.60 15.23
N ASN A 177 21.66 4.77 16.06
CA ASN A 177 22.07 4.61 17.46
C ASN A 177 23.48 3.98 17.57
N PHE A 178 23.82 3.06 16.66
CA PHE A 178 25.16 2.47 16.60
C PHE A 178 26.23 3.51 16.24
N ILE A 179 25.95 4.38 15.29
CA ILE A 179 26.84 5.46 14.85
C ILE A 179 27.17 6.42 15.99
N ILE A 180 26.17 6.79 16.81
CA ILE A 180 26.34 7.72 17.94
C ILE A 180 27.33 7.15 18.96
N ASN A 181 27.36 5.85 19.15
CA ASN A 181 28.23 5.20 20.13
C ASN A 181 29.69 5.01 19.63
N TRP A 182 29.92 4.98 18.31
CA TRP A 182 31.23 4.67 17.71
C TRP A 182 31.62 5.70 16.66
N LEU A 183 32.15 6.84 17.10
CA LEU A 183 32.55 7.96 16.23
C LEU A 183 33.60 7.59 15.17
N ILE A 184 34.47 6.61 15.44
CA ILE A 184 35.53 6.19 14.52
C ILE A 184 34.97 5.53 13.23
N ILE A 185 33.77 4.93 13.29
CA ILE A 185 33.13 4.22 12.18
C ILE A 185 32.21 5.16 11.36
N PHE A 186 32.22 6.47 11.66
CA PHE A 186 31.32 7.46 11.06
C PHE A 186 31.27 7.45 9.51
N PRO A 187 32.42 7.45 8.75
CA PRO A 187 32.34 7.49 7.29
C PRO A 187 31.72 6.23 6.68
N LEU A 188 32.05 5.05 7.24
CA LEU A 188 31.48 3.78 6.77
C LEU A 188 29.98 3.71 7.03
N SER A 189 29.53 4.23 8.16
CA SER A 189 28.13 4.22 8.54
C SER A 189 27.26 5.13 7.67
N ILE A 190 27.76 6.27 7.21
CA ILE A 190 27.07 7.14 6.25
C ILE A 190 26.84 6.39 4.94
N PHE A 191 27.85 5.67 4.46
CA PHE A 191 27.75 4.89 3.24
C PHE A 191 26.68 3.81 3.35
N ILE A 192 26.66 3.04 4.43
CA ILE A 192 25.66 2.02 4.70
C ILE A 192 24.25 2.63 4.81
N ASN A 193 24.12 3.76 5.51
CA ASN A 193 22.83 4.44 5.66
C ASN A 193 22.26 4.91 4.31
N ASN A 194 23.09 5.42 3.41
CA ASN A 194 22.67 5.83 2.07
C ASN A 194 22.19 4.65 1.22
N ILE A 195 22.88 3.51 1.28
CA ILE A 195 22.46 2.29 0.58
C ILE A 195 21.09 1.82 1.11
N LEU A 196 20.92 1.81 2.43
CA LEU A 196 19.64 1.41 3.03
C LEU A 196 18.50 2.37 2.67
N LEU A 197 18.77 3.66 2.59
CA LEU A 197 17.78 4.64 2.18
C LEU A 197 17.32 4.41 0.73
N ILE A 198 18.25 4.13 -0.19
CA ILE A 198 17.92 3.79 -1.59
C ILE A 198 17.08 2.51 -1.65
N LEU A 199 17.44 1.50 -0.87
CA LEU A 199 16.70 0.25 -0.77
C LEU A 199 15.27 0.50 -0.25
N GLU A 200 15.10 1.35 0.77
CA GLU A 200 13.80 1.69 1.33
C GLU A 200 12.90 2.43 0.33
N ILE A 201 13.47 3.34 -0.48
CA ILE A 201 12.76 4.00 -1.59
C ILE A 201 12.25 2.96 -2.60
N SER A 202 13.12 2.06 -3.03
CA SER A 202 12.75 1.03 -4.02
C SER A 202 11.66 0.10 -3.50
N ILE A 203 11.76 -0.37 -2.27
CA ILE A 203 10.72 -1.20 -1.65
C ILE A 203 9.39 -0.45 -1.55
N SER A 204 9.40 0.84 -1.21
CA SER A 204 8.18 1.63 -1.09
C SER A 204 7.41 1.74 -2.41
N ILE A 205 8.11 1.91 -3.53
CA ILE A 205 7.51 1.98 -4.87
C ILE A 205 6.98 0.61 -5.28
N ILE A 206 7.79 -0.44 -5.12
CA ILE A 206 7.40 -1.81 -5.49
C ILE A 206 6.17 -2.25 -4.70
N GLN A 207 6.09 -1.95 -3.41
CA GLN A 207 4.95 -2.33 -2.57
C GLN A 207 3.65 -1.64 -3.00
N ALA A 208 3.70 -0.35 -3.36
CA ALA A 208 2.54 0.36 -3.86
C ALA A 208 2.04 -0.23 -5.19
N TYR A 209 2.98 -0.60 -6.08
CA TYR A 209 2.67 -1.22 -7.37
C TYR A 209 2.06 -2.62 -7.18
N VAL A 210 2.68 -3.47 -6.37
CA VAL A 210 2.17 -4.83 -6.08
C VAL A 210 0.78 -4.76 -5.43
N PHE A 211 0.58 -3.80 -4.50
CA PHE A 211 -0.71 -3.61 -3.85
C PHE A 211 -1.82 -3.33 -4.86
N SER A 212 -1.61 -2.38 -5.76
CA SER A 212 -2.61 -1.98 -6.75
C SER A 212 -2.88 -3.06 -7.79
N ILE A 213 -1.83 -3.77 -8.28
CA ILE A 213 -2.01 -4.86 -9.25
C ILE A 213 -2.78 -6.03 -8.63
N LEU A 214 -2.46 -6.42 -7.41
CA LEU A 214 -3.20 -7.51 -6.76
C LEU A 214 -4.68 -7.15 -6.60
N LEU A 215 -5.00 -5.90 -6.26
CA LEU A 215 -6.39 -5.46 -6.21
C LEU A 215 -7.07 -5.49 -7.58
N THR A 216 -6.37 -5.10 -8.67
CA THR A 216 -6.93 -5.18 -10.02
C THR A 216 -7.16 -6.62 -10.47
N LEU A 217 -6.30 -7.56 -10.07
CA LEU A 217 -6.51 -8.98 -10.34
C LEU A 217 -7.73 -9.51 -9.61
N TYR A 218 -7.93 -9.12 -8.35
CA TYR A 218 -9.13 -9.50 -7.60
C TYR A 218 -10.41 -8.93 -8.23
N PHE A 219 -10.35 -7.70 -8.70
CA PHE A 219 -11.46 -7.12 -9.45
C PHE A 219 -11.74 -7.88 -10.75
N LYS A 220 -10.70 -8.35 -11.44
CA LYS A 220 -10.86 -9.17 -12.66
C LYS A 220 -11.48 -10.54 -12.35
N GLU A 221 -11.09 -11.16 -11.23
CA GLU A 221 -11.71 -12.42 -10.78
C GLU A 221 -13.20 -12.24 -10.42
N SER A 222 -13.60 -11.03 -9.98
CA SER A 222 -14.98 -10.71 -9.61
C SER A 222 -15.91 -10.37 -10.79
N ASN A 223 -15.38 -10.07 -11.97
CA ASN A 223 -16.13 -9.78 -13.20
C ASN A 223 -16.07 -10.97 -14.16
#